data_6cb1b07813b5b82a9aef235aa976347a
#
_entry.id   6cb1b07813b5b82a9aef235aa976347a
#
_cell.length_a   1.000
_cell.length_b   1.000
_cell.length_c   1.000
_cell.angle_alpha   90.00
_cell.angle_beta   90.00
_cell.angle_gamma   90.00
#
_symmetry.space_group_name_H-M   'P 1'
#
loop_
_entity.id
_entity.type
_entity.pdbx_description
1 polymer ?
#
loop_
_entity_poly.entity_id
_entity_poly.type
_entity_poly.pdbx_seq_one_letter_code
_entity_poly.pdbx_strand_id
1 'polypeptide(L)'
;NRQMNGRPGFYALTPLRLDDGSAVLVQRGWLPRDVLDRTRIAAAPPPSGRVQVQGRIALAPPRLYEFDAAASGPIRQNLDLDAFARETALPLRPLTVVQEDGQPPVGDGLLRQWPRPAAGVHKHYGYAFQWFALSALILGLYVWFQLIRPQRARHA
;
A
#
# COMPACT_ATOMS: atom_id res chain seq x y z
N ASN A 1 -0.75 -4.23 11.07
CA ASN A 1 -0.08 -5.31 10.34
C ASN A 1 0.16 -4.91 8.89
N ARG A 2 1.41 -4.90 8.46
CA ARG A 2 1.82 -4.62 7.06
C ARG A 2 2.85 -5.65 6.64
N GLN A 3 2.71 -6.17 5.45
CA GLN A 3 3.71 -7.11 4.92
C GLN A 3 4.74 -6.37 4.07
N MET A 4 5.99 -6.79 4.19
CA MET A 4 7.07 -6.38 3.30
C MET A 4 7.89 -7.62 2.95
N ASN A 5 8.06 -7.89 1.65
CA ASN A 5 8.75 -9.09 1.15
C ASN A 5 8.21 -10.41 1.75
N GLY A 6 6.87 -10.53 1.89
CA GLY A 6 6.21 -11.72 2.45
C GLY A 6 6.30 -11.85 3.98
N ARG A 7 6.98 -10.95 4.69
CA ARG A 7 7.13 -10.99 6.15
C ARG A 7 6.13 -10.05 6.83
N PRO A 8 5.45 -10.45 7.90
CA PRO A 8 4.57 -9.59 8.67
C PRO A 8 5.37 -8.58 9.50
N GLY A 9 4.85 -7.36 9.60
CA GLY A 9 5.50 -6.30 10.37
C GLY A 9 4.62 -5.07 10.51
N PHE A 10 5.24 -3.93 10.80
CA PHE A 10 4.58 -2.67 11.06
C PHE A 10 5.21 -1.53 10.26
N TYR A 11 4.43 -0.54 9.88
CA TYR A 11 4.96 0.75 9.48
C TYR A 11 5.16 1.62 10.72
N ALA A 12 6.35 2.17 10.88
CA ALA A 12 6.65 3.16 11.92
C ALA A 12 6.18 4.53 11.44
N LEU A 13 5.17 5.08 12.12
CA LEU A 13 4.62 6.41 11.86
C LEU A 13 5.01 7.33 13.01
N THR A 14 5.54 8.50 12.70
CA THR A 14 5.99 9.47 13.72
C THR A 14 5.59 10.87 13.27
N PRO A 15 4.93 11.68 14.11
CA PRO A 15 4.70 13.09 13.79
C PRO A 15 6.00 13.88 13.84
N LEU A 16 6.21 14.72 12.82
CA LEU A 16 7.32 15.66 12.71
C LEU A 16 6.76 17.08 12.80
N ARG A 17 7.23 17.84 13.78
CA ARG A 17 6.92 19.29 13.87
C ARG A 17 7.72 20.07 12.85
N LEU A 18 7.05 20.99 12.19
CA LEU A 18 7.65 21.93 11.24
C LEU A 18 7.97 23.26 11.91
N ASP A 19 8.82 24.06 11.28
CA ASP A 19 9.24 25.36 11.82
C ASP A 19 8.07 26.38 11.94
N ASP A 20 6.99 26.17 11.19
CA ASP A 20 5.77 26.98 11.26
C ASP A 20 4.80 26.57 12.38
N GLY A 21 5.19 25.63 13.22
CA GLY A 21 4.38 25.09 14.33
C GLY A 21 3.38 24.00 13.92
N SER A 22 3.14 23.79 12.65
CA SER A 22 2.34 22.63 12.17
C SER A 22 3.11 21.32 12.31
N ALA A 23 2.43 20.21 12.12
CA ALA A 23 3.07 18.91 12.11
C ALA A 23 2.67 18.10 10.85
N VAL A 24 3.52 17.17 10.45
CA VAL A 24 3.26 16.24 9.37
C VAL A 24 3.53 14.82 9.85
N LEU A 25 2.70 13.86 9.44
CA LEU A 25 2.96 12.47 9.75
C LEU A 25 4.04 11.92 8.83
N VAL A 26 5.09 11.32 9.38
CA VAL A 26 6.17 10.69 8.64
C VAL A 26 6.07 9.17 8.76
N GLN A 27 5.93 8.50 7.64
CA GLN A 27 6.06 7.04 7.52
C GLN A 27 7.56 6.73 7.38
N ARG A 28 8.22 6.47 8.51
CA ARG A 28 9.68 6.35 8.61
C ARG A 28 10.23 5.09 7.95
N GLY A 29 9.52 4.00 8.02
CA GLY A 29 10.00 2.73 7.51
C GLY A 29 9.13 1.57 7.98
N TRP A 30 9.55 0.37 7.63
CA TRP A 30 8.93 -0.87 8.06
C TRP A 30 9.88 -1.62 9.00
N LEU A 31 9.31 -2.26 10.01
CA LEU A 31 10.03 -3.14 10.93
C LEU A 31 9.32 -4.49 11.01
N PRO A 32 10.07 -5.60 11.15
CA PRO A 32 9.49 -6.90 11.32
C PRO A 32 8.76 -6.99 12.67
N ARG A 33 7.71 -7.81 12.69
CA ARG A 33 7.02 -8.15 13.94
C ARG A 33 7.87 -9.11 14.74
N ASP A 34 7.91 -8.93 16.06
CA ASP A 34 8.51 -9.91 16.96
C ASP A 34 7.72 -11.23 16.87
N VAL A 35 8.44 -12.35 16.77
CA VAL A 35 7.83 -13.69 16.62
C VAL A 35 7.30 -14.20 17.96
N LEU A 36 7.97 -13.84 19.06
CA LEU A 36 7.65 -14.28 20.42
C LEU A 36 6.62 -13.37 21.09
N ASP A 37 6.76 -12.07 20.92
CA ASP A 37 5.86 -11.08 21.52
C ASP A 37 5.30 -10.13 20.45
N ARG A 38 4.01 -10.32 20.13
CA ARG A 38 3.32 -9.52 19.11
C ARG A 38 3.08 -8.06 19.50
N THR A 39 3.22 -7.73 20.78
CA THR A 39 3.04 -6.38 21.32
C THR A 39 4.36 -5.61 21.38
N ARG A 40 5.47 -6.30 21.27
CA ARG A 40 6.80 -5.70 21.31
C ARG A 40 7.12 -5.00 20.00
N ILE A 41 7.41 -3.71 20.11
CA ILE A 41 7.87 -2.89 18.99
C ILE A 41 9.37 -2.68 19.15
N ALA A 42 10.15 -3.32 18.28
CA ALA A 42 11.60 -3.19 18.25
C ALA A 42 12.07 -2.01 17.36
N ALA A 43 11.33 -0.89 17.39
CA ALA A 43 11.69 0.28 16.61
C ALA A 43 12.72 1.13 17.36
N ALA A 44 13.74 1.62 16.65
CA ALA A 44 14.59 2.66 17.17
C ALA A 44 13.77 3.92 17.50
N PRO A 45 14.00 4.57 18.63
CA PRO A 45 13.33 5.81 18.96
C PRO A 45 13.55 6.85 17.86
N PRO A 46 12.60 7.78 17.66
CA PRO A 46 12.82 8.85 16.70
C PRO A 46 14.03 9.69 17.15
N PRO A 47 14.83 10.20 16.19
CA PRO A 47 15.94 11.07 16.53
C PRO A 47 15.41 12.35 17.22
N SER A 48 16.17 12.84 18.20
CA SER A 48 15.84 14.09 18.90
C SER A 48 16.47 15.29 18.18
N GLY A 49 15.84 16.46 18.33
CA GLY A 49 16.32 17.70 17.74
C GLY A 49 15.88 17.92 16.31
N ARG A 50 16.56 18.84 15.62
CA ARG A 50 16.25 19.18 14.22
C ARG A 50 16.71 18.07 13.28
N VAL A 51 15.82 17.59 12.47
CA VAL A 51 16.08 16.50 11.53
C VAL A 51 15.68 16.91 10.12
N GLN A 52 16.34 16.37 9.13
CA GLN A 52 15.96 16.51 7.74
C GLN A 52 15.41 15.16 7.25
N VAL A 53 14.22 15.19 6.69
CA VAL A 53 13.53 14.01 6.15
C VAL A 53 13.37 14.17 4.65
N GLN A 54 13.87 13.22 3.89
CA GLN A 54 13.66 13.13 2.45
C GLN A 54 12.65 12.03 2.14
N GLY A 55 11.70 12.31 1.27
CA GLY A 55 10.67 11.35 0.92
C GLY A 55 9.63 11.90 -0.06
N ARG A 56 8.64 11.08 -0.36
CA ARG A 56 7.51 11.44 -1.23
C ARG A 56 6.27 11.77 -0.40
N ILE A 57 5.46 12.68 -0.90
CA ILE A 57 4.18 13.04 -0.27
C ILE A 57 3.10 12.03 -0.67
N ALA A 58 2.31 11.62 0.31
CA ALA A 58 1.09 10.85 0.14
C ALA A 58 -0.05 11.55 0.90
N LEU A 59 -1.29 11.44 0.40
CA LEU A 59 -2.44 12.10 1.02
C LEU A 59 -2.79 11.48 2.37
N ALA A 60 -2.72 10.15 2.48
CA ALA A 60 -2.99 9.43 3.72
C ALA A 60 -2.16 8.15 3.79
N PRO A 61 -1.93 7.60 5.01
CA PRO A 61 -1.37 6.27 5.15
C PRO A 61 -2.24 5.22 4.44
N PRO A 62 -1.64 4.17 3.87
CA PRO A 62 -2.41 3.11 3.22
C PRO A 62 -3.34 2.43 4.23
N ARG A 63 -4.61 2.25 3.85
CA ARG A 63 -5.62 1.59 4.69
C ARG A 63 -5.79 0.13 4.30
N LEU A 64 -6.02 -0.72 5.29
CA LEU A 64 -6.51 -2.10 5.13
C LEU A 64 -7.98 -2.15 5.52
N TYR A 65 -8.68 -3.12 4.98
CA TYR A 65 -10.05 -3.39 5.41
C TYR A 65 -10.07 -3.77 6.91
N GLU A 66 -10.97 -3.18 7.66
CA GLU A 66 -11.12 -3.33 9.10
C GLU A 66 -12.61 -3.48 9.44
N PHE A 67 -12.94 -4.49 10.23
CA PHE A 67 -14.32 -4.75 10.64
C PHE A 67 -14.73 -3.92 11.87
N ASP A 68 -13.75 -3.47 12.67
CA ASP A 68 -13.98 -2.76 13.92
C ASP A 68 -13.46 -1.31 13.86
N ALA A 69 -14.05 -0.48 14.72
CA ALA A 69 -13.68 0.91 14.86
C ALA A 69 -12.22 1.09 15.32
N ALA A 70 -11.64 2.17 14.92
CA ALA A 70 -10.25 2.57 15.10
C ALA A 70 -9.64 2.14 16.45
N ALA A 71 -8.70 1.22 16.41
CA ALA A 71 -7.90 0.83 17.56
C ALA A 71 -7.13 2.05 18.09
N SER A 72 -7.19 2.29 19.40
CA SER A 72 -6.35 3.24 20.10
C SER A 72 -5.03 2.57 20.54
N GLY A 73 -4.00 3.38 20.83
CA GLY A 73 -2.71 2.88 21.31
C GLY A 73 -1.61 2.89 20.25
N PRO A 74 -0.42 2.37 20.59
CA PRO A 74 0.76 2.49 19.73
C PRO A 74 0.72 1.58 18.50
N ILE A 75 -0.03 0.46 18.54
CA ILE A 75 -0.18 -0.47 17.42
C ILE A 75 -1.61 -0.38 16.91
N ARG A 76 -1.77 0.07 15.65
CA ARG A 76 -3.07 0.22 14.99
C ARG A 76 -3.05 -0.48 13.64
N GLN A 77 -4.20 -0.96 13.20
CA GLN A 77 -4.33 -1.50 11.86
C GLN A 77 -4.41 -0.39 10.82
N ASN A 78 -5.20 0.62 11.08
CA ASN A 78 -5.31 1.82 10.28
C ASN A 78 -5.08 3.05 11.15
N LEU A 79 -4.61 4.14 10.54
CA LEU A 79 -4.47 5.42 11.19
C LEU A 79 -5.28 6.46 10.40
N ASP A 80 -6.24 7.06 11.07
CA ASP A 80 -6.97 8.22 10.58
C ASP A 80 -6.26 9.49 11.05
N LEU A 81 -5.89 10.37 10.11
CA LEU A 81 -5.11 11.58 10.41
C LEU A 81 -5.87 12.55 11.32
N ASP A 82 -7.18 12.73 11.08
CA ASP A 82 -7.99 13.67 11.85
C ASP A 82 -8.23 13.17 13.28
N ALA A 83 -8.49 11.86 13.42
CA ALA A 83 -8.63 11.24 14.73
C ALA A 83 -7.31 11.30 15.51
N PHE A 84 -6.19 11.04 14.85
CA PHE A 84 -4.87 11.11 15.45
C PHE A 84 -4.45 12.55 15.81
N ALA A 85 -4.80 13.54 15.00
CA ALA A 85 -4.58 14.94 15.31
C ALA A 85 -5.32 15.36 16.60
N ARG A 86 -6.57 14.94 16.75
CA ARG A 86 -7.36 15.20 17.98
C ARG A 86 -6.77 14.49 19.21
N GLU A 87 -6.38 13.24 19.07
CA GLU A 87 -5.80 12.44 20.15
C GLU A 87 -4.47 13.02 20.67
N THR A 88 -3.63 13.49 19.74
CA THR A 88 -2.29 14.01 20.07
C THR A 88 -2.26 15.52 20.31
N ALA A 89 -3.37 16.22 20.07
CA ALA A 89 -3.46 17.68 20.07
C ALA A 89 -2.41 18.36 19.17
N LEU A 90 -2.03 17.69 18.07
CA LEU A 90 -1.08 18.22 17.10
C LEU A 90 -1.82 18.80 15.89
N PRO A 91 -1.42 20.00 15.39
CA PRO A 91 -1.96 20.58 14.16
C PRO A 91 -1.40 19.85 12.93
N LEU A 92 -1.87 18.61 12.71
CA LEU A 92 -1.41 17.79 11.62
C LEU A 92 -1.93 18.28 10.28
N ARG A 93 -1.04 18.35 9.30
CA ARG A 93 -1.42 18.56 7.91
C ARG A 93 -2.09 17.31 7.34
N PRO A 94 -3.07 17.46 6.42
CA PRO A 94 -3.79 16.33 5.83
C PRO A 94 -2.95 15.58 4.77
N LEU A 95 -1.71 15.29 5.12
CA LEU A 95 -0.76 14.57 4.26
C LEU A 95 0.23 13.77 5.10
N THR A 96 0.87 12.82 4.45
CA THR A 96 1.91 11.97 5.04
C THR A 96 3.16 12.04 4.18
N VAL A 97 4.32 12.10 4.81
CA VAL A 97 5.62 11.96 4.12
C VAL A 97 6.06 10.51 4.24
N VAL A 98 6.20 9.82 3.11
CA VAL A 98 6.78 8.48 3.05
C VAL A 98 8.28 8.66 2.89
N GLN A 99 9.02 8.40 3.96
CA GLN A 99 10.47 8.58 3.99
C GLN A 99 11.16 7.59 3.07
N GLU A 100 12.11 8.06 2.31
CA GLU A 100 12.98 7.27 1.45
C GLU A 100 14.40 7.24 2.01
N ASP A 101 15.16 6.20 1.68
CA ASP A 101 16.58 6.16 2.05
C ASP A 101 17.35 7.18 1.21
N GLY A 102 18.06 8.06 1.90
CA GLY A 102 19.05 8.93 1.28
C GLY A 102 20.37 8.22 0.98
N GLN A 103 21.32 8.96 0.49
CA GLN A 103 22.71 8.50 0.39
C GLN A 103 23.57 9.39 1.30
N PRO A 104 24.12 8.82 2.40
CA PRO A 104 24.06 7.42 2.87
C PRO A 104 22.67 7.05 3.44
N PRO A 105 22.35 5.74 3.53
CA PRO A 105 21.11 5.27 4.17
C PRO A 105 21.02 5.70 5.64
N VAL A 106 19.77 5.90 6.09
CA VAL A 106 19.48 6.31 7.47
C VAL A 106 19.69 5.16 8.43
N GLY A 107 20.70 4.73 8.93
CA GLY A 107 20.99 3.56 9.75
C GLY A 107 20.14 3.32 11.02
N ASP A 108 18.82 3.59 10.94
CA ASP A 108 17.84 3.44 12.04
C ASP A 108 17.22 2.02 12.12
N GLY A 109 17.67 1.09 11.29
CA GLY A 109 17.17 -0.29 11.26
C GLY A 109 15.79 -0.47 10.62
N LEU A 110 15.17 0.60 10.11
CA LEU A 110 13.91 0.54 9.42
C LEU A 110 14.12 0.27 7.92
N LEU A 111 13.31 -0.62 7.35
CA LEU A 111 13.34 -0.89 5.91
C LEU A 111 12.43 0.08 5.15
N ARG A 112 12.91 0.60 4.03
CA ARG A 112 12.19 1.56 3.17
C ARG A 112 11.97 1.04 1.76
N GLN A 113 11.88 -0.29 1.63
CA GLN A 113 11.55 -0.95 0.37
C GLN A 113 10.04 -0.84 0.09
N TRP A 114 9.59 0.38 -0.14
CA TRP A 114 8.17 0.63 -0.35
C TRP A 114 7.67 -0.09 -1.61
N PRO A 115 6.50 -0.78 -1.53
CA PRO A 115 5.89 -1.34 -2.72
C PRO A 115 5.67 -0.22 -3.72
N ARG A 116 6.20 -0.39 -4.91
CA ARG A 116 5.84 0.52 -6.01
C ARG A 116 4.33 0.39 -6.23
N PRO A 117 3.61 1.49 -6.49
CA PRO A 117 2.23 1.39 -6.94
C PRO A 117 2.22 0.39 -8.09
N ALA A 118 1.67 -0.79 -7.85
CA ALA A 118 1.53 -1.78 -8.90
C ALA A 118 0.55 -1.15 -9.91
N ALA A 119 1.08 -0.53 -10.95
CA ALA A 119 0.32 -0.31 -12.15
C ALA A 119 -0.06 -1.71 -12.61
N GLY A 120 -1.28 -2.12 -12.33
CA GLY A 120 -1.78 -3.48 -12.56
C GLY A 120 -1.89 -3.86 -14.04
N VAL A 121 -0.99 -3.31 -14.86
CA VAL A 121 -0.92 -3.42 -16.31
C VAL A 121 -0.94 -4.88 -16.74
N HIS A 122 -0.19 -5.75 -16.06
CA HIS A 122 -0.20 -7.18 -16.38
C HIS A 122 -1.55 -7.85 -16.13
N LYS A 123 -2.28 -7.43 -15.09
CA LYS A 123 -3.63 -7.93 -14.84
C LYS A 123 -4.60 -7.47 -15.93
N HIS A 124 -4.49 -6.23 -16.37
CA HIS A 124 -5.32 -5.68 -17.45
C HIS A 124 -5.05 -6.39 -18.77
N TYR A 125 -3.80 -6.68 -19.10
CA TYR A 125 -3.47 -7.48 -20.29
C TYR A 125 -4.01 -8.90 -20.19
N GLY A 126 -3.95 -9.54 -19.03
CA GLY A 126 -4.54 -10.88 -18.82
C GLY A 126 -6.05 -10.87 -19.04
N TYR A 127 -6.77 -9.89 -18.49
CA TYR A 127 -8.21 -9.76 -18.73
C TYR A 127 -8.54 -9.42 -20.18
N ALA A 128 -7.79 -8.53 -20.82
CA ALA A 128 -7.99 -8.21 -22.22
C ALA A 128 -7.82 -9.45 -23.09
N PHE A 129 -6.76 -10.22 -22.90
CA PHE A 129 -6.55 -11.48 -23.61
C PHE A 129 -7.72 -12.46 -23.44
N GLN A 130 -8.22 -12.62 -22.21
CA GLN A 130 -9.34 -13.50 -21.92
C GLN A 130 -10.61 -13.08 -22.69
N TRP A 131 -10.92 -11.78 -22.73
CA TRP A 131 -12.08 -11.27 -23.46
C TRP A 131 -11.95 -11.43 -24.97
N PHE A 132 -10.76 -11.17 -25.53
CA PHE A 132 -10.51 -11.39 -26.96
C PHE A 132 -10.60 -12.87 -27.33
N ALA A 133 -10.04 -13.77 -26.52
CA ALA A 133 -10.14 -15.21 -26.74
C ALA A 133 -11.59 -15.70 -26.71
N LEU A 134 -12.38 -15.22 -25.74
CA LEU A 134 -13.80 -15.56 -25.65
C LEU A 134 -14.60 -15.04 -26.84
N SER A 135 -14.35 -13.82 -27.28
CA SER A 135 -14.98 -13.25 -28.50
C SER A 135 -14.64 -14.05 -29.74
N ALA A 136 -13.38 -14.43 -29.92
CA ALA A 136 -12.94 -15.24 -31.04
C ALA A 136 -13.61 -16.63 -31.03
N LEU A 137 -13.74 -17.25 -29.86
CA LEU A 137 -14.44 -18.52 -29.69
C LEU A 137 -15.91 -18.41 -30.09
N ILE A 138 -16.62 -17.39 -29.60
CA ILE A 138 -18.06 -17.18 -29.93
C ILE A 138 -18.23 -16.96 -31.44
N LEU A 139 -17.39 -16.11 -32.05
CA LEU A 139 -17.42 -15.88 -33.49
C LEU A 139 -17.13 -17.17 -34.28
N GLY A 140 -16.13 -17.95 -33.85
CA GLY A 140 -15.80 -19.23 -34.47
C GLY A 140 -16.96 -20.23 -34.40
N LEU A 141 -17.61 -20.35 -33.25
CA LEU A 141 -18.78 -21.20 -33.08
C LEU A 141 -19.97 -20.70 -33.94
N TYR A 142 -20.19 -19.37 -33.97
CA TYR A 142 -21.23 -18.80 -34.82
C TYR A 142 -21.01 -19.13 -36.30
N VAL A 143 -19.81 -18.89 -36.82
CA VAL A 143 -19.45 -19.21 -38.22
C VAL A 143 -19.60 -20.70 -38.48
N TRP A 144 -19.11 -21.57 -37.58
CA TRP A 144 -19.22 -23.01 -37.72
C TRP A 144 -20.68 -23.49 -37.81
N PHE A 145 -21.51 -23.07 -36.84
CA PHE A 145 -22.88 -23.56 -36.79
C PHE A 145 -23.83 -22.93 -37.82
N GLN A 146 -23.61 -21.65 -38.13
CA GLN A 146 -24.52 -20.94 -39.04
C GLN A 146 -24.10 -21.01 -40.50
N LEU A 147 -22.84 -21.09 -40.80
CA LEU A 147 -22.34 -21.05 -42.17
C LEU A 147 -21.76 -22.40 -42.65
N ILE A 148 -20.89 -23.00 -41.88
CA ILE A 148 -20.15 -24.21 -42.36
C ILE A 148 -20.98 -25.45 -42.23
N ARG A 149 -21.59 -25.71 -41.10
CA ARG A 149 -22.38 -26.93 -40.84
C ARG A 149 -23.60 -27.08 -41.78
N PRO A 150 -24.43 -26.06 -42.02
CA PRO A 150 -25.55 -26.15 -42.94
C PRO A 150 -25.14 -26.39 -44.41
N GLN A 151 -24.00 -25.80 -44.83
CA GLN A 151 -23.49 -26.02 -46.20
C GLN A 151 -23.05 -27.46 -46.43
N ARG A 152 -22.38 -28.06 -45.43
CA ARG A 152 -21.98 -29.48 -45.49
C ARG A 152 -23.19 -30.44 -45.57
N ALA A 153 -24.27 -30.12 -44.87
CA ALA A 153 -25.49 -30.92 -44.89
C ALA A 153 -26.30 -30.80 -46.19
N ARG A 154 -26.04 -29.77 -47.02
CA ARG A 154 -26.68 -29.59 -48.34
C ARG A 154 -25.93 -30.29 -49.48
N HIS A 155 -24.71 -30.71 -49.26
CA HIS A 155 -23.82 -31.35 -50.23
C HIS A 155 -23.59 -32.85 -49.93
N ALA A 156 -24.20 -33.38 -48.90
CA ALA A 156 -24.27 -34.79 -48.55
C ALA A 156 -25.67 -35.35 -48.84
#